data_e78740ed31eaf262c750f0cd8e0b888c
#
_entry.id   e78740ed31eaf262c750f0cd8e0b888c
#
_cell.length_a   1.000
_cell.length_b   1.000
_cell.length_c   1.000
_cell.angle_alpha   90.00
_cell.angle_beta   90.00
_cell.angle_gamma   90.00
#
_symmetry.space_group_name_H-M   'P 1'
#
loop_
_entity.id
_entity.type
_entity.pdbx_description
1 polymer ?
#
loop_
_entity_poly.entity_id
_entity_poly.type
_entity_poly.pdbx_seq_one_letter_code
_entity_poly.pdbx_strand_id
1 'polypeptide(L)'
;MTVNKKINHNEKVIITCAITGAIHTPTMSPYLPITPDEITTDAIAAAEAGAAILHLHARNPETGQPDQSPEGFAPFLPRIKQGTNAVINITTGGSPYMTVEERVEPAARYKPEVASLNMGSMNFGLYPMLKRFKEFKFEWEREHLEGSRDLVFRNSFKDIELVLKTCYGNGTRFEFECYDISHLYNLAHFVDRGLVKAPFFVQSVFGLLGGIGPHPEDVMHMKRTADRLFGDDYRWSVLGAGANQFRVAAQAAALGGNVRVGLEDSIWAGKGKLATSNAIQVSKVRQIIESLGLQVATPDEAREILSLKGGDQVNF
;
A
#
# COMPACT_ATOMS: atom_id res chain seq x y z
N MET A 1 11.54 22.29 -35.57
CA MET A 1 10.50 21.45 -34.98
C MET A 1 10.89 21.23 -33.52
N THR A 2 10.34 22.02 -32.61
CA THR A 2 10.63 21.97 -31.18
C THR A 2 9.82 20.84 -30.58
N VAL A 3 10.46 19.70 -30.35
CA VAL A 3 9.87 18.60 -29.57
C VAL A 3 10.00 18.94 -28.07
N ASN A 4 9.31 20.00 -27.65
CA ASN A 4 9.09 20.29 -26.24
C ASN A 4 7.67 19.82 -25.85
N LYS A 5 7.40 18.51 -25.90
CA LYS A 5 6.46 17.97 -24.94
C LYS A 5 7.15 18.08 -23.59
N LYS A 6 6.78 19.09 -22.80
CA LYS A 6 7.09 19.09 -21.36
C LYS A 6 6.68 17.71 -20.86
N ILE A 7 7.65 16.92 -20.45
CA ILE A 7 7.36 15.79 -19.57
C ILE A 7 6.72 16.46 -18.37
N ASN A 8 5.42 16.21 -18.15
CA ASN A 8 4.73 16.64 -16.95
C ASN A 8 5.33 15.79 -15.82
N HIS A 9 6.52 16.17 -15.37
CA HIS A 9 7.06 15.69 -14.13
C HIS A 9 6.13 16.27 -13.06
N ASN A 10 5.39 15.45 -12.36
CA ASN A 10 4.92 15.81 -11.04
C ASN A 10 6.16 16.24 -10.27
N GLU A 11 6.32 17.52 -10.05
CA GLU A 11 7.47 18.07 -9.28
C GLU A 11 7.46 17.51 -7.86
N LYS A 12 6.32 16.97 -7.43
CA LYS A 12 6.08 16.46 -6.07
C LYS A 12 5.70 14.98 -6.09
N VAL A 13 6.41 14.19 -5.30
CA VAL A 13 6.23 12.75 -5.16
C VAL A 13 5.54 12.45 -3.83
N ILE A 14 4.40 11.80 -3.88
CA ILE A 14 3.73 11.29 -2.69
C ILE A 14 4.48 10.06 -2.19
N ILE A 15 4.88 10.07 -0.91
CA ILE A 15 5.38 8.89 -0.21
C ILE A 15 4.23 8.30 0.59
N THR A 16 3.83 7.06 0.28
CA THR A 16 2.98 6.24 1.13
C THR A 16 3.87 5.37 2.01
N CYS A 17 3.61 5.31 3.32
CA CYS A 17 4.27 4.38 4.22
C CYS A 17 3.31 3.29 4.69
N ALA A 18 3.65 2.03 4.41
CA ALA A 18 2.90 0.85 4.82
C ALA A 18 3.52 0.25 6.10
N ILE A 19 2.82 0.44 7.23
CA ILE A 19 3.41 0.34 8.56
C ILE A 19 3.71 -1.10 8.99
N THR A 20 2.74 -2.02 8.91
CA THR A 20 2.89 -3.36 9.47
C THR A 20 2.42 -4.50 8.56
N GLY A 21 1.31 -4.30 7.81
CA GLY A 21 0.77 -5.28 6.88
C GLY A 21 0.34 -6.62 7.48
N ALA A 22 0.17 -7.61 6.59
CA ALA A 22 -0.20 -8.98 6.94
C ALA A 22 0.79 -10.04 6.40
N ILE A 23 1.83 -9.64 5.68
CA ILE A 23 2.79 -10.52 5.00
C ILE A 23 3.90 -10.97 5.96
N HIS A 24 4.57 -10.02 6.58
CA HIS A 24 5.64 -10.31 7.52
C HIS A 24 5.08 -10.74 8.86
N THR A 25 5.75 -11.71 9.50
CA THR A 25 5.34 -12.27 10.78
C THR A 25 6.30 -11.84 11.91
N PRO A 26 5.91 -11.95 13.19
CA PRO A 26 6.72 -11.51 14.32
C PRO A 26 8.12 -12.12 14.41
N THR A 27 8.31 -13.31 13.85
CA THR A 27 9.63 -13.96 13.78
C THR A 27 10.57 -13.27 12.80
N MET A 28 10.04 -12.66 11.73
CA MET A 28 10.85 -12.15 10.61
C MET A 28 11.62 -10.87 10.95
N SER A 29 11.08 -10.05 11.86
CA SER A 29 11.74 -8.83 12.33
C SER A 29 11.28 -8.46 13.74
N PRO A 30 12.20 -8.15 14.65
CA PRO A 30 11.86 -7.61 15.98
C PRO A 30 11.34 -6.16 15.92
N TYR A 31 11.43 -5.52 14.77
CA TYR A 31 11.04 -4.12 14.54
C TYR A 31 9.69 -3.99 13.85
N LEU A 32 9.02 -5.10 13.55
CA LEU A 32 7.69 -5.07 12.95
C LEU A 32 6.68 -4.58 14.00
N PRO A 33 5.97 -3.45 13.78
CA PRO A 33 4.98 -2.96 14.75
C PRO A 33 3.79 -3.92 14.86
N ILE A 34 3.44 -4.34 16.06
CA ILE A 34 2.38 -5.32 16.34
C ILE A 34 1.30 -4.71 17.23
N THR A 35 1.71 -4.10 18.34
CA THR A 35 0.77 -3.52 19.30
C THR A 35 0.23 -2.16 18.79
N PRO A 36 -0.95 -1.72 19.27
CA PRO A 36 -1.47 -0.39 18.95
C PRO A 36 -0.49 0.75 19.29
N ASP A 37 0.30 0.61 20.34
CA ASP A 37 1.30 1.61 20.74
C ASP A 37 2.45 1.66 19.75
N GLU A 38 2.98 0.50 19.33
CA GLU A 38 4.04 0.40 18.32
C GLU A 38 3.56 0.93 16.96
N ILE A 39 2.34 0.54 16.53
CA ILE A 39 1.74 1.01 15.26
C ILE A 39 1.57 2.53 15.30
N THR A 40 1.05 3.09 16.40
CA THR A 40 0.86 4.54 16.56
C THR A 40 2.20 5.28 16.48
N THR A 41 3.17 4.84 17.26
CA THR A 41 4.48 5.51 17.38
C THR A 41 5.23 5.48 16.06
N ASP A 42 5.27 4.33 15.41
CA ASP A 42 6.01 4.17 14.15
C ASP A 42 5.30 4.87 12.97
N ALA A 43 3.96 4.90 12.96
CA ALA A 43 3.18 5.65 11.97
C ALA A 43 3.44 7.17 12.07
N ILE A 44 3.43 7.74 13.28
CA ILE A 44 3.72 9.16 13.48
C ILE A 44 5.16 9.47 13.07
N ALA A 45 6.13 8.66 13.48
CA ALA A 45 7.54 8.82 13.09
C ALA A 45 7.74 8.71 11.57
N ALA A 46 7.00 7.84 10.87
CA ALA A 46 7.03 7.74 9.42
C ALA A 46 6.49 9.02 8.75
N ALA A 47 5.41 9.61 9.28
CA ALA A 47 4.85 10.86 8.79
C ALA A 47 5.84 12.03 8.99
N GLU A 48 6.48 12.13 10.16
CA GLU A 48 7.53 13.12 10.45
C GLU A 48 8.73 12.99 9.51
N ALA A 49 9.09 11.76 9.11
CA ALA A 49 10.14 11.49 8.14
C ALA A 49 9.77 11.92 6.70
N GLY A 50 8.48 12.16 6.41
CA GLY A 50 7.99 12.66 5.13
C GLY A 50 6.95 11.79 4.42
N ALA A 51 6.36 10.79 5.07
CA ALA A 51 5.23 10.06 4.50
C ALA A 51 3.98 10.95 4.50
N ALA A 52 3.40 11.18 3.33
CA ALA A 52 2.14 11.93 3.19
C ALA A 52 0.91 11.06 3.44
N ILE A 53 1.03 9.74 3.20
CA ILE A 53 -0.03 8.75 3.38
C ILE A 53 0.50 7.62 4.26
N LEU A 54 -0.32 7.18 5.21
CA LEU A 54 -0.05 6.04 6.08
C LEU A 54 -1.03 4.92 5.74
N HIS A 55 -0.50 3.82 5.20
CA HIS A 55 -1.27 2.60 4.93
C HIS A 55 -1.25 1.70 6.15
N LEU A 56 -2.43 1.36 6.65
CA LEU A 56 -2.60 0.76 7.96
C LEU A 56 -3.31 -0.58 7.91
N HIS A 57 -2.75 -1.52 8.64
CA HIS A 57 -3.32 -2.78 9.06
C HIS A 57 -3.42 -2.82 10.58
N ALA A 58 -4.29 -3.67 11.11
CA ALA A 58 -4.30 -4.01 12.52
C ALA A 58 -3.77 -5.44 12.74
N ARG A 59 -3.31 -5.69 13.95
CA ARG A 59 -2.83 -6.99 14.41
C ARG A 59 -3.33 -7.30 15.82
N ASN A 60 -3.50 -8.57 16.10
CA ASN A 60 -3.70 -9.03 17.46
C ASN A 60 -2.44 -8.68 18.29
N PRO A 61 -2.55 -7.91 19.37
CA PRO A 61 -1.38 -7.42 20.12
C PRO A 61 -0.60 -8.51 20.86
N GLU A 62 -1.22 -9.68 21.13
CA GLU A 62 -0.58 -10.79 21.84
C GLU A 62 0.15 -11.74 20.91
N THR A 63 -0.43 -12.02 19.75
CA THR A 63 0.06 -13.04 18.81
C THR A 63 0.69 -12.46 17.55
N GLY A 64 0.41 -11.19 17.22
CA GLY A 64 0.84 -10.55 15.99
C GLY A 64 0.10 -11.01 14.73
N GLN A 65 -0.93 -11.85 14.86
CA GLN A 65 -1.77 -12.26 13.73
C GLN A 65 -2.46 -11.04 13.11
N PRO A 66 -2.65 -11.01 11.77
CA PRO A 66 -3.48 -9.98 11.14
C PRO A 66 -4.89 -9.95 11.72
N ASP A 67 -5.35 -8.76 12.06
CA ASP A 67 -6.70 -8.49 12.56
C ASP A 67 -7.37 -7.44 11.66
N GLN A 68 -8.50 -7.77 11.08
CA GLN A 68 -9.25 -6.85 10.21
C GLN A 68 -10.56 -6.41 10.86
N SER A 69 -10.74 -6.66 12.15
CA SER A 69 -11.90 -6.16 12.88
C SER A 69 -11.79 -4.63 13.07
N PRO A 70 -12.90 -3.90 13.03
CA PRO A 70 -12.91 -2.47 13.41
C PRO A 70 -12.34 -2.23 14.82
N GLU A 71 -12.54 -3.17 15.73
CA GLU A 71 -12.03 -3.13 17.10
C GLU A 71 -10.49 -3.18 17.15
N GLY A 72 -9.84 -3.88 16.20
CA GLY A 72 -8.39 -3.91 16.06
C GLY A 72 -7.82 -2.54 15.63
N PHE A 73 -8.55 -1.77 14.84
CA PHE A 73 -8.16 -0.43 14.38
C PHE A 73 -8.46 0.68 15.41
N ALA A 74 -9.51 0.53 16.22
CA ALA A 74 -9.98 1.54 17.16
C ALA A 74 -8.88 2.10 18.09
N PRO A 75 -7.95 1.29 18.64
CA PRO A 75 -6.99 1.78 19.62
C PRO A 75 -5.93 2.74 19.06
N PHE A 76 -5.66 2.71 17.75
CA PHE A 76 -4.57 3.51 17.17
C PHE A 76 -5.04 4.59 16.18
N LEU A 77 -6.16 4.41 15.47
CA LEU A 77 -6.61 5.39 14.45
C LEU A 77 -6.77 6.82 14.99
N PRO A 78 -7.52 7.06 16.11
CA PRO A 78 -7.66 8.41 16.64
C PRO A 78 -6.33 9.02 17.10
N ARG A 79 -5.43 8.18 17.64
CA ARG A 79 -4.12 8.61 18.13
C ARG A 79 -3.19 9.04 16.99
N ILE A 80 -3.17 8.29 15.88
CA ILE A 80 -2.42 8.66 14.69
C ILE A 80 -2.96 9.98 14.13
N LYS A 81 -4.29 10.10 14.00
CA LYS A 81 -4.92 11.31 13.49
C LYS A 81 -4.60 12.55 14.35
N GLN A 82 -4.57 12.40 15.68
CA GLN A 82 -4.19 13.50 16.59
C GLN A 82 -2.70 13.83 16.52
N GLY A 83 -1.85 12.82 16.25
CA GLY A 83 -0.40 12.96 16.24
C GLY A 83 0.18 13.47 14.91
N THR A 84 -0.58 13.41 13.80
CA THR A 84 -0.08 13.81 12.49
C THR A 84 -1.20 14.26 11.54
N ASN A 85 -0.86 15.10 10.55
CA ASN A 85 -1.74 15.48 9.45
C ASN A 85 -1.72 14.50 8.26
N ALA A 86 -0.98 13.39 8.36
CA ALA A 86 -0.89 12.42 7.26
C ALA A 86 -2.26 11.85 6.88
N VAL A 87 -2.44 11.57 5.60
CA VAL A 87 -3.63 10.91 5.07
C VAL A 87 -3.68 9.48 5.58
N ILE A 88 -4.81 9.06 6.12
CA ILE A 88 -5.03 7.68 6.57
C ILE A 88 -5.61 6.84 5.43
N ASN A 89 -4.92 5.74 5.14
CA ASN A 89 -5.31 4.72 4.18
C ASN A 89 -5.54 3.41 4.93
N ILE A 90 -6.80 2.96 5.02
CA ILE A 90 -7.16 1.70 5.67
C ILE A 90 -7.18 0.59 4.61
N THR A 91 -6.48 -0.51 4.88
CA THR A 91 -6.52 -1.68 4.02
C THR A 91 -7.94 -2.27 3.88
N THR A 92 -8.28 -2.74 2.68
CA THR A 92 -9.37 -3.70 2.47
C THR A 92 -8.82 -5.07 2.02
N GLY A 93 -7.51 -5.26 2.09
CA GLY A 93 -6.83 -6.52 1.82
C GLY A 93 -6.97 -7.51 2.98
N GLY A 94 -6.78 -7.03 4.20
CA GLY A 94 -6.84 -7.86 5.41
C GLY A 94 -5.88 -9.04 5.35
N SER A 95 -6.42 -10.23 5.51
CA SER A 95 -5.75 -11.50 5.29
C SER A 95 -6.48 -12.28 4.18
N PRO A 96 -5.76 -13.06 3.36
CA PRO A 96 -6.37 -13.83 2.27
C PRO A 96 -7.40 -14.88 2.71
N TYR A 97 -7.45 -15.19 3.99
CA TYR A 97 -8.41 -16.14 4.59
C TYR A 97 -9.74 -15.48 5.00
N MET A 98 -9.83 -14.16 4.93
CA MET A 98 -11.02 -13.39 5.30
C MET A 98 -11.96 -13.20 4.12
N THR A 99 -13.26 -13.14 4.40
CA THR A 99 -14.28 -12.75 3.40
C THR A 99 -14.11 -11.28 3.01
N VAL A 100 -14.68 -10.88 1.87
CA VAL A 100 -14.61 -9.48 1.43
C VAL A 100 -15.40 -8.56 2.38
N GLU A 101 -16.48 -9.06 2.95
CA GLU A 101 -17.31 -8.37 3.94
C GLU A 101 -16.51 -8.03 5.21
N GLU A 102 -15.76 -9.00 5.76
CA GLU A 102 -14.86 -8.78 6.89
C GLU A 102 -13.74 -7.78 6.54
N ARG A 103 -13.15 -7.90 5.35
CA ARG A 103 -12.05 -7.02 4.91
C ARG A 103 -12.46 -5.56 4.74
N VAL A 104 -13.68 -5.29 4.30
CA VAL A 104 -14.17 -3.92 4.04
C VAL A 104 -14.73 -3.23 5.28
N GLU A 105 -15.06 -3.98 6.32
CA GLU A 105 -15.76 -3.45 7.50
C GLU A 105 -15.06 -2.26 8.18
N PRO A 106 -13.74 -2.26 8.42
CA PRO A 106 -13.05 -1.10 9.01
C PRO A 106 -13.17 0.15 8.13
N ALA A 107 -12.98 0.02 6.82
CA ALA A 107 -13.11 1.15 5.90
C ALA A 107 -14.55 1.69 5.83
N ALA A 108 -15.55 0.81 5.91
CA ALA A 108 -16.96 1.18 5.96
C ALA A 108 -17.29 1.96 7.25
N ARG A 109 -16.79 1.50 8.40
CA ARG A 109 -17.05 2.07 9.71
C ARG A 109 -16.32 3.39 9.95
N TYR A 110 -15.02 3.42 9.65
CA TYR A 110 -14.16 4.56 9.93
C TYR A 110 -14.11 5.60 8.81
N LYS A 111 -14.59 5.27 7.64
CA LYS A 111 -14.70 6.18 6.50
C LYS A 111 -13.40 6.98 6.27
N PRO A 112 -12.26 6.32 6.04
CA PRO A 112 -10.99 7.02 5.86
C PRO A 112 -11.01 7.90 4.60
N GLU A 113 -9.99 8.75 4.44
CA GLU A 113 -9.80 9.49 3.20
C GLU A 113 -9.47 8.54 2.04
N VAL A 114 -8.65 7.53 2.31
CA VAL A 114 -8.22 6.51 1.33
C VAL A 114 -8.42 5.11 1.92
N ALA A 115 -8.78 4.17 1.08
CA ALA A 115 -8.70 2.73 1.37
C ALA A 115 -7.94 2.03 0.23
N SER A 116 -7.24 0.93 0.49
CA SER A 116 -6.65 0.14 -0.61
C SER A 116 -7.67 -0.84 -1.18
N LEU A 117 -7.52 -1.19 -2.46
CA LEU A 117 -8.38 -2.17 -3.12
C LEU A 117 -7.61 -2.96 -4.16
N ASN A 118 -7.51 -4.28 -3.96
CA ASN A 118 -6.90 -5.20 -4.92
C ASN A 118 -7.80 -5.39 -6.14
N MET A 119 -7.26 -5.14 -7.34
CA MET A 119 -8.03 -5.11 -8.58
C MET A 119 -8.14 -6.46 -9.29
N GLY A 120 -7.85 -7.57 -8.60
CA GLY A 120 -8.05 -8.91 -9.13
C GLY A 120 -7.63 -10.03 -8.19
N SER A 121 -8.10 -11.23 -8.48
CA SER A 121 -7.69 -12.44 -7.77
C SER A 121 -6.35 -12.92 -8.27
N MET A 122 -5.53 -13.48 -7.37
CA MET A 122 -4.21 -13.99 -7.72
C MET A 122 -3.76 -15.07 -6.73
N ASN A 123 -2.83 -15.93 -7.15
CA ASN A 123 -2.07 -16.71 -6.20
C ASN A 123 -1.24 -15.77 -5.33
N PHE A 124 -1.15 -16.05 -4.03
CA PHE A 124 -0.44 -15.18 -3.09
C PHE A 124 0.54 -16.02 -2.27
N GLY A 125 1.74 -16.26 -2.83
CA GLY A 125 2.69 -17.23 -2.30
C GLY A 125 3.70 -16.62 -1.32
N LEU A 126 3.64 -17.00 -0.05
CA LEU A 126 4.60 -16.64 0.99
C LEU A 126 5.47 -17.83 1.42
N TYR A 127 5.10 -19.06 1.05
CA TYR A 127 5.77 -20.29 1.45
C TYR A 127 7.30 -20.34 1.16
N PRO A 128 7.87 -19.62 0.17
CA PRO A 128 9.32 -19.61 0.01
C PRO A 128 10.09 -19.01 1.20
N MET A 129 9.42 -18.20 2.03
CA MET A 129 10.02 -17.62 3.24
C MET A 129 10.35 -18.66 4.30
N LEU A 130 9.67 -19.83 4.32
CA LEU A 130 9.96 -20.96 5.20
C LEU A 130 11.43 -21.42 5.13
N LYS A 131 12.08 -21.27 3.98
CA LYS A 131 13.49 -21.62 3.81
C LYS A 131 14.45 -20.78 4.67
N ARG A 132 13.99 -19.59 5.11
CA ARG A 132 14.81 -18.63 5.85
C ARG A 132 14.66 -18.76 7.37
N PHE A 133 13.53 -19.31 7.84
CA PHE A 133 13.19 -19.38 9.24
C PHE A 133 12.97 -20.85 9.64
N LYS A 134 13.73 -21.35 10.62
CA LYS A 134 13.63 -22.72 11.15
C LYS A 134 12.70 -22.82 12.34
N GLU A 135 12.70 -21.77 13.15
CA GLU A 135 11.91 -21.63 14.37
C GLU A 135 11.01 -20.42 14.27
N PHE A 136 9.82 -20.50 14.84
CA PHE A 136 8.82 -19.44 14.84
C PHE A 136 8.43 -19.12 16.28
N LYS A 137 8.11 -17.86 16.56
CA LYS A 137 7.62 -17.42 17.86
C LYS A 137 6.25 -17.99 18.17
N PHE A 138 5.40 -18.10 17.14
CA PHE A 138 4.04 -18.59 17.24
C PHE A 138 3.81 -19.66 16.17
N GLU A 139 3.01 -20.68 16.50
CA GLU A 139 2.71 -21.80 15.59
C GLU A 139 1.98 -21.35 14.32
N TRP A 140 1.07 -20.38 14.45
CA TRP A 140 0.32 -19.83 13.33
C TRP A 140 1.22 -19.25 12.20
N GLU A 141 2.41 -18.77 12.53
CA GLU A 141 3.32 -18.19 11.53
C GLU A 141 3.74 -19.23 10.48
N ARG A 142 4.05 -20.44 10.93
CA ARG A 142 4.39 -21.54 10.05
C ARG A 142 3.20 -21.95 9.19
N GLU A 143 2.05 -22.15 9.82
CA GLU A 143 0.80 -22.53 9.14
C GLU A 143 0.40 -21.48 8.08
N HIS A 144 0.50 -20.20 8.42
CA HIS A 144 0.24 -19.09 7.51
C HIS A 144 1.15 -19.13 6.26
N LEU A 145 2.44 -19.38 6.45
CA LEU A 145 3.39 -19.47 5.33
C LEU A 145 3.15 -20.74 4.50
N GLU A 146 2.99 -21.89 5.12
CA GLU A 146 2.75 -23.17 4.43
C GLU A 146 1.42 -23.13 3.64
N GLY A 147 0.36 -22.63 4.27
CA GLY A 147 -0.97 -22.50 3.67
C GLY A 147 -1.01 -21.61 2.43
N SER A 148 -0.08 -20.64 2.33
CA SER A 148 0.01 -19.74 1.17
C SER A 148 0.35 -20.47 -0.15
N ARG A 149 0.76 -21.74 -0.09
CA ARG A 149 1.02 -22.55 -1.28
C ARG A 149 -0.25 -22.94 -2.04
N ASP A 150 -1.36 -23.06 -1.31
CA ASP A 150 -2.68 -23.42 -1.85
C ASP A 150 -3.68 -22.29 -1.63
N LEU A 151 -3.22 -21.04 -1.81
CA LEU A 151 -4.00 -19.85 -1.52
C LEU A 151 -4.24 -19.03 -2.77
N VAL A 152 -5.50 -18.78 -3.06
CA VAL A 152 -5.92 -17.74 -4.01
C VAL A 152 -6.44 -16.54 -3.22
N PHE A 153 -5.73 -15.42 -3.29
CA PHE A 153 -6.24 -14.17 -2.76
C PHE A 153 -7.39 -13.70 -3.64
N ARG A 154 -8.58 -13.91 -3.13
CA ARG A 154 -9.81 -13.70 -3.89
C ARG A 154 -10.23 -12.24 -3.92
N ASN A 155 -10.40 -11.70 -5.13
CA ASN A 155 -10.99 -10.41 -5.43
C ASN A 155 -11.73 -10.54 -6.78
N SER A 156 -12.90 -11.19 -6.75
CA SER A 156 -13.76 -11.32 -7.93
C SER A 156 -14.36 -9.95 -8.32
N PHE A 157 -14.92 -9.82 -9.51
CA PHE A 157 -15.64 -8.61 -9.91
C PHE A 157 -16.75 -8.25 -8.94
N LYS A 158 -17.44 -9.24 -8.36
CA LYS A 158 -18.46 -9.03 -7.33
C LYS A 158 -17.85 -8.46 -6.04
N ASP A 159 -16.70 -8.98 -5.60
CA ASP A 159 -16.02 -8.54 -4.39
C ASP A 159 -15.53 -7.08 -4.56
N ILE A 160 -14.90 -6.78 -5.70
CA ILE A 160 -14.45 -5.41 -6.03
C ILE A 160 -15.63 -4.44 -6.08
N GLU A 161 -16.73 -4.82 -6.73
CA GLU A 161 -17.94 -3.97 -6.83
C GLU A 161 -18.55 -3.71 -5.44
N LEU A 162 -18.55 -4.70 -4.54
CA LEU A 162 -19.02 -4.54 -3.16
C LEU A 162 -18.18 -3.50 -2.42
N VAL A 163 -16.85 -3.59 -2.46
CA VAL A 163 -15.94 -2.64 -1.80
C VAL A 163 -16.14 -1.23 -2.37
N LEU A 164 -16.19 -1.08 -3.69
CA LEU A 164 -16.43 0.20 -4.35
C LEU A 164 -17.73 0.84 -3.87
N LYS A 165 -18.84 0.10 -3.92
CA LYS A 165 -20.16 0.61 -3.49
C LYS A 165 -20.21 0.97 -2.02
N THR A 166 -19.57 0.18 -1.16
CA THR A 166 -19.54 0.41 0.28
C THR A 166 -18.81 1.71 0.64
N CYS A 167 -17.68 1.98 0.01
CA CYS A 167 -16.78 3.06 0.42
C CYS A 167 -17.00 4.37 -0.33
N TYR A 168 -17.35 4.35 -1.62
CA TYR A 168 -17.55 5.59 -2.39
C TYR A 168 -18.68 6.47 -1.84
N GLY A 169 -19.74 5.87 -1.31
CA GLY A 169 -20.83 6.59 -0.65
C GLY A 169 -20.39 7.44 0.55
N ASN A 170 -19.24 7.12 1.12
CA ASN A 170 -18.63 7.82 2.26
C ASN A 170 -17.58 8.88 1.82
N GLY A 171 -17.37 9.08 0.52
CA GLY A 171 -16.32 9.96 0.00
C GLY A 171 -14.90 9.40 0.12
N THR A 172 -14.73 8.13 0.50
CA THR A 172 -13.45 7.44 0.53
C THR A 172 -12.95 7.22 -0.90
N ARG A 173 -11.69 7.59 -1.19
CA ARG A 173 -11.00 7.28 -2.44
C ARG A 173 -10.20 5.99 -2.29
N PHE A 174 -9.72 5.45 -3.42
CA PHE A 174 -8.98 4.19 -3.39
C PHE A 174 -7.56 4.31 -3.91
N GLU A 175 -6.64 3.62 -3.22
CA GLU A 175 -5.37 3.14 -3.76
C GLU A 175 -5.66 1.79 -4.44
N PHE A 176 -5.69 1.79 -5.78
CA PHE A 176 -5.98 0.60 -6.57
C PHE A 176 -4.73 -0.24 -6.75
N GLU A 177 -4.63 -1.34 -6.01
CA GLU A 177 -3.48 -2.24 -6.05
C GLU A 177 -3.58 -3.21 -7.24
N CYS A 178 -2.63 -3.07 -8.18
CA CYS A 178 -2.53 -3.85 -9.39
C CYS A 178 -1.25 -4.69 -9.38
N TYR A 179 -1.40 -5.99 -9.26
CA TYR A 179 -0.30 -6.96 -9.16
C TYR A 179 0.11 -7.55 -10.51
N ASP A 180 -0.66 -7.30 -11.54
CA ASP A 180 -0.42 -7.74 -12.91
C ASP A 180 -1.17 -6.82 -13.90
N ILE A 181 -0.84 -6.96 -15.18
CA ILE A 181 -1.45 -6.22 -16.28
C ILE A 181 -2.97 -6.40 -16.31
N SER A 182 -3.48 -7.61 -16.06
CA SER A 182 -4.90 -7.92 -16.03
C SER A 182 -5.67 -7.07 -15.00
N HIS A 183 -5.04 -6.73 -13.89
CA HIS A 183 -5.65 -5.89 -12.85
C HIS A 183 -5.90 -4.45 -13.34
N LEU A 184 -5.05 -3.91 -14.21
CA LEU A 184 -5.28 -2.61 -14.85
C LEU A 184 -6.52 -2.64 -15.76
N TYR A 185 -6.72 -3.73 -16.50
CA TYR A 185 -7.93 -3.90 -17.32
C TYR A 185 -9.18 -4.10 -16.47
N ASN A 186 -9.07 -4.78 -15.33
CA ASN A 186 -10.18 -4.86 -14.38
C ASN A 186 -10.56 -3.49 -13.84
N LEU A 187 -9.57 -2.64 -13.50
CA LEU A 187 -9.83 -1.26 -13.11
C LEU A 187 -10.52 -0.47 -14.24
N ALA A 188 -10.01 -0.56 -15.47
CA ALA A 188 -10.61 0.08 -16.64
C ALA A 188 -12.08 -0.32 -16.83
N HIS A 189 -12.41 -1.61 -16.64
CA HIS A 189 -13.80 -2.08 -16.68
C HIS A 189 -14.71 -1.35 -15.69
N PHE A 190 -14.24 -1.09 -14.46
CA PHE A 190 -15.04 -0.36 -13.46
C PHE A 190 -15.09 1.15 -13.74
N VAL A 191 -14.05 1.72 -14.36
CA VAL A 191 -14.04 3.10 -14.85
C VAL A 191 -15.08 3.26 -15.95
N ASP A 192 -15.11 2.38 -16.95
CA ASP A 192 -16.06 2.40 -18.07
C ASP A 192 -17.52 2.27 -17.59
N ARG A 193 -17.74 1.58 -16.47
CA ARG A 193 -19.06 1.47 -15.84
C ARG A 193 -19.43 2.68 -14.96
N GLY A 194 -18.55 3.68 -14.84
CA GLY A 194 -18.77 4.85 -14.00
C GLY A 194 -18.73 4.59 -12.49
N LEU A 195 -18.17 3.46 -12.06
CA LEU A 195 -18.06 3.09 -10.65
C LEU A 195 -16.79 3.65 -9.99
N VAL A 196 -15.86 4.17 -10.78
CA VAL A 196 -14.60 4.77 -10.31
C VAL A 196 -14.49 6.18 -10.87
N LYS A 197 -14.08 7.14 -10.03
CA LYS A 197 -13.95 8.56 -10.38
C LYS A 197 -12.49 8.98 -10.39
N ALA A 198 -12.09 9.71 -11.43
CA ALA A 198 -10.75 10.32 -11.49
C ALA A 198 -10.51 11.36 -10.35
N PRO A 199 -9.26 11.61 -9.97
CA PRO A 199 -8.06 10.89 -10.40
C PRO A 199 -7.99 9.49 -9.77
N PHE A 200 -7.51 8.48 -10.54
CA PHE A 200 -7.31 7.13 -10.04
C PHE A 200 -5.92 7.02 -9.41
N PHE A 201 -5.80 6.66 -8.15
CA PHE A 201 -4.52 6.40 -7.52
C PHE A 201 -4.15 4.93 -7.73
N VAL A 202 -3.30 4.65 -8.72
CA VAL A 202 -2.97 3.29 -9.18
C VAL A 202 -1.63 2.86 -8.60
N GLN A 203 -1.68 1.87 -7.71
CA GLN A 203 -0.52 1.26 -7.07
C GLN A 203 -0.11 0.00 -7.83
N SER A 204 0.97 0.07 -8.63
CA SER A 204 1.56 -1.13 -9.23
C SER A 204 2.43 -1.86 -8.22
N VAL A 205 2.16 -3.15 -8.00
CA VAL A 205 2.84 -4.00 -7.00
C VAL A 205 3.77 -4.98 -7.69
N PHE A 206 5.05 -4.96 -7.31
CA PHE A 206 6.10 -5.75 -7.97
C PHE A 206 6.81 -6.70 -7.01
N GLY A 207 7.04 -7.93 -7.48
CA GLY A 207 7.95 -8.86 -6.83
C GLY A 207 7.34 -9.75 -5.76
N LEU A 208 6.01 -9.80 -5.65
CA LEU A 208 5.30 -10.82 -4.88
C LEU A 208 5.07 -12.06 -5.73
N LEU A 209 5.24 -13.24 -5.14
CA LEU A 209 5.00 -14.51 -5.84
C LEU A 209 3.51 -14.68 -6.14
N GLY A 210 3.18 -14.70 -7.42
CA GLY A 210 1.82 -14.72 -7.95
C GLY A 210 1.46 -13.47 -8.75
N GLY A 211 2.25 -12.39 -8.62
CA GLY A 211 2.15 -11.16 -9.41
C GLY A 211 3.32 -10.97 -10.37
N ILE A 212 3.37 -9.79 -11.01
CA ILE A 212 4.41 -9.40 -11.95
C ILE A 212 5.77 -9.21 -11.26
N GLY A 213 6.86 -9.52 -11.95
CA GLY A 213 8.22 -9.38 -11.47
C GLY A 213 8.68 -7.93 -11.33
N PRO A 214 9.79 -7.69 -10.60
CA PRO A 214 10.34 -6.35 -10.36
C PRO A 214 11.41 -5.95 -11.40
N HIS A 215 11.45 -6.62 -12.57
CA HIS A 215 12.39 -6.24 -13.62
C HIS A 215 12.04 -4.85 -14.18
N PRO A 216 13.02 -3.99 -14.52
CA PRO A 216 12.74 -2.65 -15.05
C PRO A 216 11.79 -2.63 -16.25
N GLU A 217 11.85 -3.63 -17.12
CA GLU A 217 10.94 -3.76 -18.27
C GLU A 217 9.50 -4.07 -17.85
N ASP A 218 9.31 -4.87 -16.79
CA ASP A 218 7.99 -5.17 -16.23
C ASP A 218 7.37 -3.91 -15.60
N VAL A 219 8.18 -3.12 -14.88
CA VAL A 219 7.77 -1.82 -14.34
C VAL A 219 7.32 -0.89 -15.46
N MET A 220 8.11 -0.80 -16.56
CA MET A 220 7.76 -0.01 -17.74
C MET A 220 6.53 -0.56 -18.46
N HIS A 221 6.34 -1.88 -18.47
CA HIS A 221 5.17 -2.49 -19.10
C HIS A 221 3.88 -2.12 -18.35
N MET A 222 3.87 -2.20 -17.02
CA MET A 222 2.75 -1.73 -16.20
C MET A 222 2.46 -0.24 -16.44
N LYS A 223 3.51 0.61 -16.40
CA LYS A 223 3.39 2.05 -16.62
C LYS A 223 2.78 2.38 -17.98
N ARG A 224 3.32 1.82 -19.07
CA ARG A 224 2.81 2.06 -20.44
C ARG A 224 1.37 1.57 -20.62
N THR A 225 0.99 0.47 -19.96
CA THR A 225 -0.37 -0.03 -20.01
C THR A 225 -1.32 0.90 -19.27
N ALA A 226 -0.94 1.38 -18.10
CA ALA A 226 -1.73 2.36 -17.35
C ALA A 226 -1.87 3.68 -18.13
N ASP A 227 -0.78 4.21 -18.71
CA ASP A 227 -0.81 5.41 -19.55
C ASP A 227 -1.80 5.28 -20.72
N ARG A 228 -1.81 4.11 -21.39
CA ARG A 228 -2.72 3.86 -22.50
C ARG A 228 -4.19 3.74 -22.06
N LEU A 229 -4.46 3.15 -20.88
CA LEU A 229 -5.80 2.92 -20.39
C LEU A 229 -6.41 4.18 -19.75
N PHE A 230 -5.61 4.95 -19.03
CA PHE A 230 -6.11 6.01 -18.15
C PHE A 230 -5.68 7.43 -18.54
N GLY A 231 -4.71 7.58 -19.44
CA GLY A 231 -4.21 8.90 -19.87
C GLY A 231 -3.77 9.77 -18.69
N ASP A 232 -4.33 10.98 -18.59
CA ASP A 232 -4.03 11.94 -17.52
C ASP A 232 -4.91 11.77 -16.27
N ASP A 233 -5.90 10.85 -16.32
CA ASP A 233 -6.88 10.65 -15.26
C ASP A 233 -6.38 9.84 -14.07
N TYR A 234 -5.11 9.41 -14.06
CA TYR A 234 -4.56 8.62 -12.97
C TYR A 234 -3.30 9.24 -12.37
N ARG A 235 -3.00 8.81 -11.17
CA ARG A 235 -1.74 9.09 -10.44
C ARG A 235 -1.08 7.75 -10.18
N TRP A 236 0.07 7.54 -10.82
CA TRP A 236 0.80 6.28 -10.69
C TRP A 236 1.60 6.24 -9.40
N SER A 237 1.59 5.10 -8.72
CA SER A 237 2.41 4.77 -7.58
C SER A 237 2.96 3.36 -7.72
N VAL A 238 4.04 3.06 -7.02
CA VAL A 238 4.66 1.72 -7.04
C VAL A 238 5.00 1.22 -5.65
N LEU A 239 4.97 -0.11 -5.54
CA LEU A 239 5.49 -0.89 -4.43
C LEU A 239 6.42 -1.96 -4.98
N GLY A 240 7.61 -2.08 -4.40
CA GLY A 240 8.54 -3.16 -4.69
C GLY A 240 8.76 -4.03 -3.47
N ALA A 241 8.37 -5.31 -3.52
CA ALA A 241 8.49 -6.21 -2.39
C ALA A 241 9.96 -6.55 -2.04
N GLY A 242 10.25 -6.60 -0.75
CA GLY A 242 11.53 -7.04 -0.21
C GLY A 242 12.72 -6.21 -0.69
N ALA A 243 13.77 -6.84 -1.20
CA ALA A 243 15.00 -6.17 -1.64
C ALA A 243 14.82 -5.21 -2.83
N ASN A 244 13.67 -5.25 -3.49
CA ASN A 244 13.37 -4.43 -4.67
C ASN A 244 12.76 -3.07 -4.31
N GLN A 245 12.33 -2.85 -3.07
CA GLN A 245 11.59 -1.68 -2.62
C GLN A 245 12.21 -0.36 -3.13
N PHE A 246 13.45 -0.08 -2.81
CA PHE A 246 14.10 1.18 -3.17
C PHE A 246 14.46 1.29 -4.65
N ARG A 247 14.72 0.15 -5.32
CA ARG A 247 15.04 0.15 -6.77
C ARG A 247 13.82 0.50 -7.60
N VAL A 248 12.69 -0.13 -7.29
CA VAL A 248 11.42 0.14 -7.95
C VAL A 248 10.94 1.56 -7.65
N ALA A 249 11.07 2.02 -6.39
CA ALA A 249 10.74 3.39 -6.01
C ALA A 249 11.59 4.44 -6.75
N ALA A 250 12.91 4.23 -6.86
CA ALA A 250 13.80 5.13 -7.60
C ALA A 250 13.43 5.21 -9.10
N GLN A 251 13.13 4.06 -9.72
CA GLN A 251 12.69 4.02 -11.11
C GLN A 251 11.36 4.76 -11.29
N ALA A 252 10.39 4.56 -10.41
CA ALA A 252 9.10 5.22 -10.52
C ALA A 252 9.21 6.73 -10.31
N ALA A 253 9.97 7.18 -9.32
CA ALA A 253 10.19 8.61 -9.09
C ALA A 253 10.83 9.28 -10.32
N ALA A 254 11.84 8.65 -10.94
CA ALA A 254 12.46 9.15 -12.17
C ALA A 254 11.49 9.22 -13.37
N LEU A 255 10.41 8.44 -13.34
CA LEU A 255 9.35 8.40 -14.36
C LEU A 255 8.13 9.27 -14.01
N GLY A 256 8.21 10.09 -12.96
CA GLY A 256 7.12 10.96 -12.50
C GLY A 256 6.04 10.24 -11.69
N GLY A 257 6.34 9.07 -11.13
CA GLY A 257 5.44 8.32 -10.26
C GLY A 257 5.62 8.61 -8.78
N ASN A 258 4.63 8.20 -7.99
CA ASN A 258 4.65 8.19 -6.54
C ASN A 258 5.24 6.86 -6.03
N VAL A 259 5.53 6.78 -4.75
CA VAL A 259 6.21 5.62 -4.17
C VAL A 259 5.58 5.16 -2.86
N ARG A 260 5.63 3.85 -2.63
CA ARG A 260 5.28 3.26 -1.35
C ARG A 260 6.49 2.48 -0.80
N VAL A 261 6.74 2.67 0.51
CA VAL A 261 7.75 1.95 1.29
C VAL A 261 7.17 1.57 2.65
N GLY A 262 7.80 0.69 3.37
CA GLY A 262 7.40 0.35 4.73
C GLY A 262 7.75 -1.07 5.12
N LEU A 263 7.61 -1.36 6.42
CA LEU A 263 7.89 -2.68 7.01
C LEU A 263 6.88 -3.75 6.56
N GLU A 264 5.72 -3.33 6.09
CA GLU A 264 4.76 -4.22 5.42
C GLU A 264 5.35 -4.84 4.15
N ASP A 265 6.02 -4.03 3.33
CA ASP A 265 6.48 -4.41 1.99
C ASP A 265 7.90 -4.97 2.02
N SER A 266 8.72 -4.51 2.97
CA SER A 266 10.11 -4.93 3.13
C SER A 266 10.61 -4.69 4.55
N ILE A 267 11.14 -5.73 5.18
CA ILE A 267 11.83 -5.59 6.48
C ILE A 267 13.28 -5.08 6.36
N TRP A 268 13.74 -4.71 5.16
CA TRP A 268 15.15 -4.41 4.90
C TRP A 268 15.40 -2.91 4.68
N ALA A 269 16.41 -2.36 5.38
CA ALA A 269 16.99 -1.05 5.08
C ALA A 269 18.07 -1.13 3.99
N GLY A 270 18.63 -2.31 3.75
CA GLY A 270 19.66 -2.59 2.76
C GLY A 270 20.03 -4.06 2.76
N LYS A 271 21.01 -4.45 1.91
CA LYS A 271 21.44 -5.84 1.82
C LYS A 271 21.93 -6.37 3.17
N GLY A 272 21.20 -7.37 3.72
CA GLY A 272 21.55 -8.02 4.99
C GLY A 272 21.34 -7.14 6.24
N LYS A 273 20.70 -5.96 6.11
CA LYS A 273 20.46 -5.04 7.22
C LYS A 273 18.95 -4.82 7.38
N LEU A 274 18.40 -5.23 8.52
CA LEU A 274 17.00 -4.96 8.86
C LEU A 274 16.76 -3.45 9.02
N ALA A 275 15.57 -3.00 8.61
CA ALA A 275 15.08 -1.69 8.95
C ALA A 275 14.59 -1.71 10.41
N THR A 276 15.04 -0.74 11.20
CA THR A 276 14.68 -0.63 12.61
C THR A 276 13.41 0.16 12.87
N SER A 277 12.86 0.80 11.82
CA SER A 277 11.57 1.50 11.82
C SER A 277 11.10 1.80 10.40
N ASN A 278 9.84 2.15 10.23
CA ASN A 278 9.30 2.69 9.00
C ASN A 278 9.93 4.05 8.65
N ALA A 279 10.19 4.90 9.62
CA ALA A 279 10.81 6.21 9.43
C ALA A 279 12.17 6.15 8.72
N ILE A 280 12.99 5.12 8.99
CA ILE A 280 14.28 4.91 8.30
C ILE A 280 14.07 4.64 6.81
N GLN A 281 13.06 3.86 6.46
CA GLN A 281 12.75 3.56 5.07
C GLN A 281 12.18 4.79 4.34
N VAL A 282 11.31 5.55 5.01
CA VAL A 282 10.78 6.82 4.48
C VAL A 282 11.91 7.83 4.28
N SER A 283 12.78 8.02 5.27
CA SER A 283 13.95 8.92 5.15
C SER A 283 14.85 8.53 3.98
N LYS A 284 15.07 7.23 3.78
CA LYS A 284 15.90 6.73 2.68
C LYS A 284 15.27 6.97 1.31
N VAL A 285 13.98 6.70 1.13
CA VAL A 285 13.31 6.95 -0.16
C VAL A 285 13.20 8.45 -0.43
N ARG A 286 12.97 9.26 0.60
CA ARG A 286 13.00 10.72 0.51
C ARG A 286 14.33 11.23 -0.02
N GLN A 287 15.46 10.75 0.52
CA GLN A 287 16.79 11.11 0.02
C GLN A 287 16.98 10.74 -1.46
N ILE A 288 16.45 9.57 -1.89
CA ILE A 288 16.50 9.17 -3.30
C ILE A 288 15.72 10.17 -4.16
N ILE A 289 14.49 10.52 -3.77
CA ILE A 289 13.63 11.47 -4.47
C ILE A 289 14.30 12.84 -4.58
N GLU A 290 14.79 13.38 -3.47
CA GLU A 290 15.45 14.68 -3.40
C GLU A 290 16.77 14.70 -4.22
N SER A 291 17.51 13.58 -4.27
CA SER A 291 18.71 13.42 -5.08
C SER A 291 18.43 13.41 -6.60
N LEU A 292 17.20 13.11 -6.99
CA LEU A 292 16.73 13.25 -8.39
C LEU A 292 16.30 14.68 -8.73
N GLY A 293 16.38 15.63 -7.79
CA GLY A 293 15.91 16.99 -7.95
C GLY A 293 14.38 17.16 -7.80
N LEU A 294 13.70 16.15 -7.30
CA LEU A 294 12.25 16.15 -7.06
C LEU A 294 11.94 16.57 -5.63
N GLN A 295 10.70 16.97 -5.38
CA GLN A 295 10.21 17.32 -4.05
C GLN A 295 9.28 16.24 -3.51
N VAL A 296 9.22 16.08 -2.18
CA VAL A 296 8.24 15.22 -1.52
C VAL A 296 6.97 16.03 -1.25
N ALA A 297 5.81 15.44 -1.57
CA ALA A 297 4.52 16.05 -1.31
C ALA A 297 4.20 16.04 0.19
N THR A 298 3.68 17.15 0.69
CA THR A 298 3.05 17.21 2.02
C THR A 298 1.72 16.45 2.02
N PRO A 299 1.15 16.13 3.20
CA PRO A 299 -0.18 15.55 3.28
C PRO A 299 -1.27 16.38 2.61
N ASP A 300 -1.22 17.71 2.71
CA ASP A 300 -2.22 18.58 2.08
C ASP A 300 -2.07 18.58 0.56
N GLU A 301 -0.85 18.59 0.05
CA GLU A 301 -0.60 18.43 -1.40
C GLU A 301 -1.03 17.06 -1.92
N ALA A 302 -0.85 15.99 -1.13
CA ALA A 302 -1.37 14.68 -1.48
C ALA A 302 -2.92 14.68 -1.55
N ARG A 303 -3.60 15.39 -0.64
CA ARG A 303 -5.05 15.59 -0.70
C ARG A 303 -5.49 16.30 -1.97
N GLU A 304 -4.80 17.36 -2.36
CA GLU A 304 -5.07 18.08 -3.62
C GLU A 304 -4.84 17.20 -4.84
N ILE A 305 -3.67 16.54 -4.94
CA ILE A 305 -3.29 15.67 -6.07
C ILE A 305 -4.29 14.53 -6.27
N LEU A 306 -4.80 13.97 -5.17
CA LEU A 306 -5.71 12.82 -5.18
C LEU A 306 -7.19 13.21 -5.03
N SER A 307 -7.49 14.49 -4.87
CA SER A 307 -8.86 15.02 -4.67
C SER A 307 -9.58 14.33 -3.50
N LEU A 308 -8.91 14.27 -2.35
CA LEU A 308 -9.44 13.64 -1.12
C LEU A 308 -10.40 14.57 -0.38
N LYS A 309 -11.25 13.99 0.45
CA LYS A 309 -12.28 14.72 1.21
C LYS A 309 -11.77 15.56 2.38
N GLY A 310 -10.55 15.25 2.88
CA GLY A 310 -9.98 15.90 4.05
C GLY A 310 -10.12 15.08 5.34
N GLY A 311 -9.14 15.25 6.23
CA GLY A 311 -9.05 14.50 7.49
C GLY A 311 -10.12 14.86 8.53
N ASP A 312 -10.86 15.94 8.36
CA ASP A 312 -12.00 16.35 9.18
C ASP A 312 -13.29 15.57 8.86
N GLN A 313 -13.33 14.85 7.73
CA GLN A 313 -14.49 14.09 7.28
C GLN A 313 -14.37 12.57 7.50
N VAL A 314 -13.41 12.13 8.30
CA VAL A 314 -13.28 10.73 8.72
C VAL A 314 -14.04 10.46 10.01
N ASN A 315 -14.29 9.18 10.34
CA ASN A 315 -15.11 8.79 11.49
C ASN A 315 -14.26 8.19 12.63
N PHE A 316 -13.15 8.86 12.98
CA PHE A 316 -12.26 8.49 14.10
C PHE A 316 -11.47 9.68 14.62
#